data_2656f1998550ff8ba2f480a02979f1e8
#
_entry.id   2656f1998550ff8ba2f480a02979f1e8
#
_cell.length_a   1.000
_cell.length_b   1.000
_cell.length_c   1.000
_cell.angle_alpha   90.00
_cell.angle_beta   90.00
_cell.angle_gamma   90.00
#
_symmetry.space_group_name_H-M   'P 1'
#
loop_
_entity.id
_entity.type
_entity.pdbx_description
1 polymer ?
#
loop_
_entity_poly.entity_id
_entity_poly.type
_entity_poly.pdbx_seq_one_letter_code
_entity_poly.pdbx_strand_id
1 'polypeptide(L)'
;MKKLWLLQPLEDSSAPWLTFHNCMFGFVVRAPHEDAARTLAAKQAGDEGPDAWLSSRLSSCVELKPDGPSEVILAAYNRAQ
;
A
#
# COMPACT_ATOMS: atom_id res chain seq x y z
N MET A 1 -14.78 -10.48 11.34
CA MET A 1 -13.87 -11.31 10.53
C MET A 1 -12.85 -10.43 9.83
N LYS A 2 -11.60 -10.87 9.81
CA LYS A 2 -10.53 -10.07 9.20
C LYS A 2 -10.47 -10.34 7.70
N LYS A 3 -10.08 -9.32 6.97
CA LYS A 3 -9.93 -9.37 5.52
C LYS A 3 -8.52 -8.97 5.14
N LEU A 4 -8.17 -9.22 3.89
CA LEU A 4 -6.88 -8.77 3.36
C LEU A 4 -7.09 -7.47 2.60
N TRP A 5 -6.15 -6.54 2.79
CA TRP A 5 -6.22 -5.22 2.17
C TRP A 5 -4.91 -4.93 1.45
N LEU A 6 -5.03 -4.36 0.26
CA LEU A 6 -3.87 -3.95 -0.54
C LEU A 6 -3.78 -2.44 -0.49
N LEU A 7 -2.65 -1.93 0.00
CA LEU A 7 -2.40 -0.49 0.04
C LEU A 7 -1.25 -0.17 -0.88
N GLN A 8 -1.46 0.83 -1.75
CA GLN A 8 -0.47 1.24 -2.73
C GLN A 8 -0.49 2.75 -2.90
N PRO A 9 0.63 3.36 -3.30
CA PRO A 9 0.64 4.77 -3.64
C PRO A 9 -0.30 5.04 -4.82
N LEU A 10 -1.03 6.15 -4.75
CA LEU A 10 -1.91 6.53 -5.85
C LEU A 10 -1.16 7.17 -7.00
N GLU A 11 -0.16 8.01 -6.67
CA GLU A 11 0.66 8.65 -7.69
C GLU A 11 2.10 8.59 -7.26
N ASP A 12 2.88 7.81 -7.96
CA ASP A 12 4.28 7.62 -7.57
C ASP A 12 5.18 8.78 -8.00
N SER A 13 4.65 9.73 -8.78
CA SER A 13 5.42 10.89 -9.21
C SER A 13 5.21 12.11 -8.32
N SER A 14 4.33 12.02 -7.32
CA SER A 14 4.07 13.14 -6.42
C SER A 14 4.57 12.83 -5.01
N ALA A 15 4.77 13.90 -4.22
CA ALA A 15 5.19 13.71 -2.84
C ALA A 15 4.09 13.02 -2.05
N PRO A 16 4.44 12.14 -1.11
CA PRO A 16 5.79 11.78 -0.68
C PRO A 16 6.46 10.70 -1.52
N TRP A 17 5.79 10.21 -2.57
CA TRP A 17 6.26 9.05 -3.32
C TRP A 17 7.40 9.37 -4.27
N LEU A 18 7.57 10.64 -4.60
CA LEU A 18 8.54 11.10 -5.58
C LEU A 18 9.96 10.64 -5.32
N THR A 19 10.34 10.58 -4.06
CA THR A 19 11.70 10.21 -3.68
C THR A 19 11.97 8.70 -3.75
N PHE A 20 10.95 7.92 -4.08
CA PHE A 20 11.06 6.46 -4.09
C PHE A 20 10.91 5.90 -5.50
N HIS A 21 11.38 6.63 -6.49
CA HIS A 21 11.12 6.30 -7.88
C HIS A 21 11.75 4.97 -8.34
N ASN A 22 12.73 4.46 -7.64
CA ASN A 22 13.36 3.18 -8.00
C ASN A 22 12.76 1.99 -7.27
N CYS A 23 11.73 2.23 -6.48
CA CYS A 23 11.11 1.18 -5.68
C CYS A 23 9.64 1.09 -5.99
N MET A 24 9.15 -0.12 -6.10
CA MET A 24 7.72 -0.36 -6.05
C MET A 24 7.41 -0.84 -4.64
N PHE A 25 6.43 -0.24 -4.00
CA PHE A 25 6.16 -0.59 -2.61
C PHE A 25 4.68 -0.48 -2.32
N GLY A 26 4.29 -1.19 -1.29
CA GLY A 26 2.93 -1.26 -0.84
C GLY A 26 2.84 -2.22 0.32
N PHE A 27 1.62 -2.46 0.78
CA PHE A 27 1.39 -3.38 1.88
C PHE A 27 0.21 -4.28 1.57
N VAL A 28 0.30 -5.52 2.02
CA VAL A 28 -0.85 -6.40 2.13
C VAL A 28 -1.06 -6.62 3.62
N VAL A 29 -2.22 -6.23 4.13
CA VAL A 29 -2.50 -6.19 5.55
C VAL A 29 -3.76 -6.99 5.86
N ARG A 30 -3.73 -7.76 6.94
CA ARG A 30 -4.93 -8.44 7.43
C ARG A 30 -5.55 -7.60 8.53
N ALA A 31 -6.78 -7.14 8.30
CA ALA A 31 -7.47 -6.27 9.24
C ALA A 31 -8.98 -6.37 9.05
N PRO A 32 -9.77 -6.01 10.06
CA PRO A 32 -11.23 -6.13 9.95
C PRO A 32 -11.87 -5.09 9.02
N HIS A 33 -11.24 -3.93 8.86
CA HIS A 33 -11.77 -2.89 7.99
C HIS A 33 -10.64 -1.98 7.53
N GLU A 34 -10.97 -1.07 6.61
CA GLU A 34 -9.99 -0.23 5.94
C GLU A 34 -9.20 0.64 6.92
N ASP A 35 -9.86 1.27 7.87
CA ASP A 35 -9.17 2.16 8.81
C ASP A 35 -8.12 1.41 9.62
N ALA A 36 -8.44 0.18 10.04
CA ALA A 36 -7.48 -0.64 10.77
C ALA A 36 -6.31 -1.02 9.87
N ALA A 37 -6.59 -1.32 8.61
CA ALA A 37 -5.53 -1.67 7.65
C ALA A 37 -4.58 -0.50 7.44
N ARG A 38 -5.12 0.70 7.25
CA ARG A 38 -4.30 1.90 7.07
C ARG A 38 -3.45 2.19 8.30
N THR A 39 -4.01 2.00 9.49
CA THR A 39 -3.27 2.21 10.73
C THR A 39 -2.10 1.25 10.85
N LEU A 40 -2.31 -0.01 10.51
CA LEU A 40 -1.24 -0.99 10.57
C LEU A 40 -0.13 -0.67 9.55
N ALA A 41 -0.51 -0.27 8.35
CA ALA A 41 0.47 0.12 7.34
C ALA A 41 1.26 1.35 7.78
N ALA A 42 0.58 2.32 8.39
CA ALA A 42 1.23 3.54 8.86
C ALA A 42 2.30 3.26 9.89
N LYS A 43 2.10 2.23 10.71
CA LYS A 43 3.10 1.84 11.72
C LYS A 43 4.36 1.29 11.09
N GLN A 44 4.29 0.82 9.84
CA GLN A 44 5.42 0.27 9.13
C GLN A 44 6.03 1.28 8.18
N ALA A 45 5.54 2.51 8.18
CA ALA A 45 5.99 3.53 7.23
C ALA A 45 7.46 3.85 7.42
N GLY A 46 8.14 4.09 6.30
CA GLY A 46 9.51 4.54 6.29
C GLY A 46 9.58 6.05 6.11
N ASP A 47 10.45 6.48 5.21
CA ASP A 47 10.69 7.90 4.99
C ASP A 47 9.47 8.64 4.44
N GLU A 48 8.55 7.92 3.83
CA GLU A 48 7.31 8.54 3.32
C GLU A 48 6.43 9.06 4.44
N GLY A 49 6.58 8.53 5.64
CA GLY A 49 5.82 8.96 6.80
C GLY A 49 4.48 8.24 6.93
N PRO A 50 3.92 8.21 8.14
CA PRO A 50 2.67 7.48 8.37
C PRO A 50 1.45 8.12 7.70
N ASP A 51 1.44 9.44 7.52
CA ASP A 51 0.29 10.12 6.93
C ASP A 51 0.01 9.69 5.50
N ALA A 52 1.04 9.27 4.79
CA ALA A 52 0.88 8.79 3.42
C ALA A 52 -0.07 7.59 3.36
N TRP A 53 -0.03 6.74 4.36
CA TRP A 53 -0.85 5.54 4.39
C TRP A 53 -2.21 5.76 5.02
N LEU A 54 -2.33 6.77 5.86
CA LEU A 54 -3.60 7.10 6.49
C LEU A 54 -4.52 7.89 5.56
N SER A 55 -3.97 8.55 4.57
CA SER A 55 -4.73 9.43 3.69
C SER A 55 -5.21 8.70 2.44
N SER A 56 -6.52 8.76 2.18
CA SER A 56 -7.09 8.20 0.96
C SER A 56 -6.73 9.02 -0.28
N ARG A 57 -6.15 10.18 -0.08
CA ARG A 57 -5.70 11.04 -1.19
C ARG A 57 -4.30 10.67 -1.66
N LEU A 58 -3.52 10.00 -0.83
CA LEU A 58 -2.15 9.65 -1.14
C LEU A 58 -1.95 8.16 -1.40
N SER A 59 -2.81 7.32 -0.85
CA SER A 59 -2.71 5.88 -1.03
C SER A 59 -4.07 5.26 -1.20
N SER A 60 -4.11 4.15 -1.92
CA SER A 60 -5.33 3.36 -2.06
C SER A 60 -5.34 2.23 -1.04
N CYS A 61 -6.52 1.78 -0.66
CA CYS A 61 -6.70 0.65 0.23
C CYS A 61 -7.90 -0.14 -0.28
N VAL A 62 -7.64 -1.29 -0.87
CA VAL A 62 -8.65 -2.08 -1.54
C VAL A 62 -8.69 -3.47 -0.94
N GLU A 63 -9.88 -3.98 -0.70
CA GLU A 63 -10.03 -5.34 -0.20
C GLU A 63 -9.57 -6.34 -1.27
N LEU A 64 -8.71 -7.27 -0.87
CA LEU A 64 -8.28 -8.36 -1.72
C LEU A 64 -9.19 -9.56 -1.51
N LYS A 65 -9.75 -10.07 -2.58
CA LYS A 65 -10.57 -11.26 -2.54
C LYS A 65 -9.83 -12.42 -3.16
N PRO A 66 -10.11 -13.66 -2.71
CA PRO A 66 -9.38 -14.82 -3.24
C PRO A 66 -9.76 -15.14 -4.68
N ASP A 67 -10.90 -14.62 -5.13
CA ASP A 67 -11.43 -14.93 -6.45
C ASP A 67 -11.30 -13.71 -7.36
N GLY A 68 -11.02 -13.97 -8.63
CA GLY A 68 -10.89 -12.90 -9.61
C GLY A 68 -10.04 -13.34 -10.79
N PRO A 69 -9.73 -12.43 -11.70
CA PRO A 69 -8.91 -12.76 -12.86
C PRO A 69 -7.47 -13.08 -12.47
N SER A 70 -6.82 -13.83 -13.34
CA SER A 70 -5.38 -14.12 -13.16
C SER A 70 -4.61 -12.83 -13.42
N GLU A 71 -3.91 -12.36 -12.40
CA GLU A 71 -3.20 -11.10 -12.51
C GLU A 71 -2.15 -11.00 -11.40
N VAL A 72 -1.20 -10.11 -11.59
CA VAL A 72 -0.26 -9.77 -10.54
C VAL A 72 -0.91 -8.70 -9.67
N ILE A 73 -1.18 -9.06 -8.41
CA ILE A 73 -1.85 -8.15 -7.49
C ILE A 73 -0.88 -7.09 -6.96
N LEU A 74 0.33 -7.51 -6.62
CA LEU A 74 1.33 -6.61 -6.07
C LEU A 74 2.70 -7.00 -6.61
N ALA A 75 3.37 -6.04 -7.23
CA ALA A 75 4.72 -6.25 -7.76
C ALA A 75 5.68 -5.32 -7.02
N ALA A 76 5.81 -5.54 -5.71
CA ALA A 76 6.63 -4.69 -4.87
C ALA A 76 7.95 -5.39 -4.57
N TYR A 77 8.93 -5.12 -5.40
CA TYR A 77 10.27 -5.63 -5.14
C TYR A 77 11.28 -4.56 -5.56
N ASN A 78 12.44 -4.64 -4.94
CA ASN A 78 13.51 -3.71 -5.19
C ASN A 78 14.48 -4.34 -6.18
N ARG A 79 14.64 -3.71 -7.34
CA ARG A 79 15.57 -4.23 -8.33
C ARG A 79 16.99 -3.90 -7.91
N ALA A 80 17.81 -4.93 -7.80
CA ALA A 80 19.22 -4.76 -7.54
C ALA A 80 19.88 -4.12 -8.77
N GLN A 81 20.79 -3.24 -8.52
CA GLN A 81 21.47 -2.50 -9.58
C GLN A 81 22.91 -2.91 -9.71
#